data_eb7a7402c7275332a59be8ea38dc5c60
#
_entry.id   eb7a7402c7275332a59be8ea38dc5c60
#
_cell.length_a   1.000
_cell.length_b   1.000
_cell.length_c   1.000
_cell.angle_alpha   90.00
_cell.angle_beta   90.00
_cell.angle_gamma   90.00
#
_symmetry.space_group_name_H-M   'P 1'
#
loop_
_entity.id
_entity.type
_entity.pdbx_description
1 polymer ?
#
loop_
_entity_poly.entity_id
_entity_poly.type
_entity_poly.pdbx_seq_one_letter_code
_entity_poly.pdbx_strand_id
1 'polypeptide(L)'
;MNRPTPPLSASSTDVPQETASPAAKTEGEGGIQDIRPPHISVANPAPVPLTWSVREKITWAANLVLVILGYAGIMMALSLLKKIDRQMGFAETAAEAAADSSHAALMIAQGILHAERSWILISVEPSPSAENCFTIMATNRGRTPAKIIETAARTRIAIDEQHLPSIPEYGEEKRGVPFTPIILLPGESTAVKPFCRSDAKGLCDSEERYRRIETWEEKIFLYGKVIYQDLTAPIDSEANETNWCCWYIHGRQNSGLVIAGPQEYNTHT
;
A
#
# COMPACT_ATOMS: atom_id res chain seq x y z
N MET A 1 21.45 -23.74 7.16
CA MET A 1 20.63 -24.38 6.12
C MET A 1 20.06 -23.26 5.25
N ASN A 2 20.65 -23.07 4.07
CA ASN A 2 20.29 -22.02 3.12
C ASN A 2 19.04 -22.46 2.35
N ARG A 3 17.96 -21.65 2.41
CA ARG A 3 16.84 -21.76 1.47
C ARG A 3 17.08 -20.80 0.31
N PRO A 4 16.98 -21.25 -0.94
CA PRO A 4 17.08 -20.38 -2.09
C PRO A 4 15.75 -19.65 -2.33
N THR A 5 15.84 -18.35 -2.62
CA THR A 5 14.79 -17.47 -3.07
C THR A 5 14.34 -17.85 -4.49
N PRO A 6 13.05 -17.92 -4.82
CA PRO A 6 12.61 -18.14 -6.20
C PRO A 6 12.76 -16.86 -7.05
N PRO A 7 13.07 -16.97 -8.34
CA PRO A 7 13.22 -15.84 -9.23
C PRO A 7 11.86 -15.25 -9.64
N LEU A 8 11.81 -13.92 -9.67
CA LEU A 8 10.73 -13.12 -10.25
C LEU A 8 10.64 -13.42 -11.75
N SER A 9 9.52 -13.98 -12.19
CA SER A 9 9.18 -14.12 -13.61
C SER A 9 8.75 -12.76 -14.16
N ALA A 10 9.58 -12.20 -15.03
CA ALA A 10 9.25 -11.07 -15.86
C ALA A 10 8.22 -11.50 -16.92
N SER A 11 7.02 -10.93 -16.85
CA SER A 11 6.00 -11.01 -17.89
C SER A 11 6.43 -10.12 -19.06
N SER A 12 6.91 -10.72 -20.14
CA SER A 12 7.16 -10.03 -21.41
C SER A 12 5.82 -9.86 -22.12
N THR A 13 5.39 -8.63 -22.27
CA THR A 13 4.27 -8.23 -23.14
C THR A 13 4.74 -8.28 -24.58
N ASP A 14 4.32 -9.31 -25.33
CA ASP A 14 4.49 -9.40 -26.78
C ASP A 14 3.63 -8.32 -27.45
N VAL A 15 4.30 -7.37 -28.09
CA VAL A 15 3.72 -6.40 -29.03
C VAL A 15 3.66 -7.09 -30.39
N PRO A 16 2.53 -7.16 -31.10
CA PRO A 16 2.46 -7.69 -32.45
C PRO A 16 3.16 -6.73 -33.41
N GLN A 17 4.21 -7.21 -34.04
CA GLN A 17 4.93 -6.55 -35.09
C GLN A 17 4.11 -6.58 -36.39
N GLU A 18 3.73 -5.40 -36.86
CA GLU A 18 3.06 -5.13 -38.14
C GLU A 18 4.00 -5.48 -39.28
N THR A 19 3.66 -6.52 -40.04
CA THR A 19 4.40 -6.98 -41.20
C THR A 19 4.20 -6.03 -42.38
N ALA A 20 5.24 -5.30 -42.72
CA ALA A 20 5.35 -4.51 -43.97
C ALA A 20 5.44 -5.45 -45.16
N SER A 21 4.53 -5.24 -46.13
CA SER A 21 4.50 -5.88 -47.42
C SER A 21 5.64 -5.37 -48.31
N PRO A 22 6.40 -6.23 -49.04
CA PRO A 22 7.45 -5.79 -49.89
C PRO A 22 6.91 -5.33 -51.25
N ALA A 23 7.36 -4.14 -51.65
CA ALA A 23 7.17 -3.59 -52.99
C ALA A 23 7.91 -4.44 -54.05
N ALA A 24 7.15 -4.95 -55.02
CA ALA A 24 7.70 -5.60 -56.18
C ALA A 24 8.24 -4.53 -57.17
N LYS A 25 9.55 -4.52 -57.34
CA LYS A 25 10.22 -3.90 -58.50
C LYS A 25 10.05 -4.81 -59.69
N THR A 26 9.44 -4.32 -60.76
CA THR A 26 9.54 -4.94 -62.09
C THR A 26 10.24 -3.97 -62.98
N GLU A 27 11.54 -4.18 -63.21
CA GLU A 27 12.28 -3.68 -64.33
C GLU A 27 11.92 -4.50 -65.55
N GLY A 28 11.45 -3.84 -66.58
CA GLY A 28 11.19 -4.41 -67.92
C GLY A 28 11.63 -3.41 -68.95
N GLU A 29 12.90 -3.51 -69.31
CA GLU A 29 13.49 -2.86 -70.49
C GLU A 29 12.93 -3.53 -71.77
N GLY A 30 12.36 -2.79 -72.68
CA GLY A 30 11.84 -3.32 -73.94
C GLY A 30 11.50 -2.28 -74.98
N GLY A 31 12.44 -2.05 -75.81
CA GLY A 31 12.29 -1.84 -77.27
C GLY A 31 11.42 -0.67 -77.72
N ILE A 32 12.09 0.45 -78.06
CA ILE A 32 11.53 1.53 -78.87
C ILE A 32 11.27 0.96 -80.26
N GLN A 33 10.05 0.66 -80.64
CA GLN A 33 9.61 0.52 -82.03
C GLN A 33 8.83 1.76 -82.41
N ASP A 34 9.46 2.50 -83.33
CA ASP A 34 8.91 3.68 -84.02
C ASP A 34 7.72 3.24 -84.90
N ILE A 35 6.49 3.25 -84.38
CA ILE A 35 5.26 3.00 -85.11
C ILE A 35 4.62 4.37 -85.36
N ARG A 36 4.83 4.90 -86.58
CA ARG A 36 4.06 6.02 -87.08
C ARG A 36 2.57 5.77 -86.95
N PRO A 37 1.82 6.65 -86.28
CA PRO A 37 0.37 6.48 -86.16
C PRO A 37 -0.29 6.68 -87.55
N PRO A 38 -1.22 5.81 -87.96
CA PRO A 38 -2.02 6.03 -89.16
C PRO A 38 -2.86 7.31 -88.94
N HIS A 39 -2.78 8.20 -89.96
CA HIS A 39 -3.63 9.37 -90.10
C HIS A 39 -5.08 8.93 -90.19
N ILE A 40 -5.79 8.82 -89.05
CA ILE A 40 -7.23 8.66 -89.00
C ILE A 40 -7.84 10.03 -89.23
N SER A 41 -8.38 10.17 -90.44
CA SER A 41 -9.21 11.33 -90.80
C SER A 41 -10.51 11.24 -89.91
N VAL A 42 -10.53 12.00 -88.84
CA VAL A 42 -11.74 12.12 -88.02
C VAL A 42 -12.73 12.98 -88.83
N ALA A 43 -13.62 12.25 -89.52
CA ALA A 43 -14.79 12.91 -90.06
C ALA A 43 -15.61 13.43 -88.85
N ASN A 44 -15.75 14.77 -88.82
CA ASN A 44 -16.51 15.47 -87.81
C ASN A 44 -17.96 14.98 -87.86
N PRO A 45 -18.47 14.20 -86.90
CA PRO A 45 -19.84 13.78 -86.96
C PRO A 45 -20.76 14.98 -86.74
N ALA A 46 -21.71 15.15 -87.66
CA ALA A 46 -22.74 16.16 -87.50
C ALA A 46 -23.38 16.07 -86.10
N PRO A 47 -23.71 17.20 -85.49
CA PRO A 47 -24.32 17.16 -84.12
C PRO A 47 -25.66 16.45 -84.24
N VAL A 48 -25.67 15.24 -83.67
CA VAL A 48 -26.92 14.44 -83.49
C VAL A 48 -27.68 15.14 -82.40
N PRO A 49 -28.94 15.55 -82.58
CA PRO A 49 -29.74 16.11 -81.50
C PRO A 49 -29.95 15.02 -80.50
N LEU A 50 -29.46 15.19 -79.30
CA LEU A 50 -29.61 14.26 -78.14
C LEU A 50 -31.06 14.32 -77.65
N THR A 51 -31.98 13.70 -78.41
CA THR A 51 -33.35 13.46 -77.92
C THR A 51 -33.34 12.24 -77.04
N TRP A 52 -33.19 12.45 -75.73
CA TRP A 52 -33.23 11.36 -74.77
C TRP A 52 -34.58 10.64 -74.82
N SER A 53 -34.55 9.34 -74.98
CA SER A 53 -35.74 8.50 -74.92
C SER A 53 -36.34 8.54 -73.50
N VAL A 54 -37.60 8.40 -73.37
CA VAL A 54 -38.29 8.39 -72.05
C VAL A 54 -37.67 7.34 -71.12
N ARG A 55 -37.27 6.22 -71.67
CA ARG A 55 -36.61 5.14 -70.93
C ARG A 55 -35.26 5.54 -70.33
N GLU A 56 -34.45 6.27 -71.07
CA GLU A 56 -33.15 6.79 -70.58
C GLU A 56 -33.30 7.85 -69.49
N LYS A 57 -34.32 8.71 -69.60
CA LYS A 57 -34.66 9.67 -68.53
C LYS A 57 -35.05 8.99 -67.21
N ILE A 58 -35.88 7.91 -67.29
CA ILE A 58 -36.27 7.14 -66.13
C ILE A 58 -35.05 6.43 -65.52
N THR A 59 -34.18 5.80 -66.33
CA THR A 59 -32.98 5.13 -65.86
C THR A 59 -32.00 6.12 -65.19
N TRP A 60 -31.82 7.30 -65.78
CA TRP A 60 -30.99 8.35 -65.22
C TRP A 60 -31.56 8.86 -63.88
N ALA A 61 -32.86 9.09 -63.79
CA ALA A 61 -33.50 9.50 -62.55
C ALA A 61 -33.39 8.44 -61.47
N ALA A 62 -33.54 7.15 -61.82
CA ALA A 62 -33.40 6.05 -60.86
C ALA A 62 -31.96 5.96 -60.32
N ASN A 63 -30.96 6.11 -61.20
CA ASN A 63 -29.54 6.14 -60.77
C ASN A 63 -29.24 7.36 -59.89
N LEU A 64 -29.80 8.53 -60.21
CA LEU A 64 -29.65 9.72 -59.37
C LEU A 64 -30.22 9.50 -57.95
N VAL A 65 -31.41 8.91 -57.84
CA VAL A 65 -32.02 8.60 -56.54
C VAL A 65 -31.13 7.60 -55.75
N LEU A 66 -30.59 6.58 -56.43
CA LEU A 66 -29.65 5.63 -55.80
C LEU A 66 -28.39 6.31 -55.24
N VAL A 67 -27.81 7.26 -56.02
CA VAL A 67 -26.64 8.02 -55.56
C VAL A 67 -26.99 8.91 -54.39
N ILE A 68 -28.14 9.57 -54.36
CA ILE A 68 -28.61 10.38 -53.22
C ILE A 68 -28.83 9.55 -51.99
N LEU A 69 -29.45 8.36 -52.11
CA LEU A 69 -29.67 7.44 -51.03
C LEU A 69 -28.35 6.89 -50.48
N GLY A 70 -27.38 6.57 -51.36
CA GLY A 70 -26.04 6.15 -50.95
C GLY A 70 -25.31 7.24 -50.19
N TYR A 71 -25.36 8.48 -50.66
CA TYR A 71 -24.76 9.62 -49.97
C TYR A 71 -25.40 9.89 -48.60
N ALA A 72 -26.75 9.83 -48.53
CA ALA A 72 -27.46 9.97 -47.26
C ALA A 72 -27.09 8.85 -46.25
N GLY A 73 -26.94 7.62 -46.74
CA GLY A 73 -26.49 6.49 -45.93
C GLY A 73 -25.07 6.71 -45.35
N ILE A 74 -24.14 7.20 -46.17
CA ILE A 74 -22.77 7.51 -45.72
C ILE A 74 -22.79 8.63 -44.65
N MET A 75 -23.55 9.69 -44.89
CA MET A 75 -23.66 10.82 -43.94
C MET A 75 -24.26 10.37 -42.62
N MET A 76 -25.26 9.47 -42.65
CA MET A 76 -25.85 8.88 -41.45
C MET A 76 -24.84 8.00 -40.70
N ALA A 77 -24.08 7.16 -41.41
CA ALA A 77 -23.03 6.32 -40.82
C ALA A 77 -21.94 7.16 -40.15
N LEU A 78 -21.47 8.24 -40.79
CA LEU A 78 -20.49 9.15 -40.19
C LEU A 78 -21.02 9.86 -38.94
N SER A 79 -22.32 10.21 -38.94
CA SER A 79 -22.94 10.84 -37.76
C SER A 79 -23.06 9.85 -36.58
N LEU A 80 -23.31 8.57 -36.86
CA LEU A 80 -23.33 7.52 -35.86
C LEU A 80 -21.95 7.24 -35.29
N LEU A 81 -20.91 7.19 -36.13
CA LEU A 81 -19.53 7.04 -35.67
C LEU A 81 -19.11 8.16 -34.70
N LYS A 82 -19.43 9.43 -35.03
CA LYS A 82 -19.16 10.53 -34.11
C LYS A 82 -19.91 10.43 -32.78
N LYS A 83 -21.09 9.82 -32.77
CA LYS A 83 -21.84 9.57 -31.52
C LYS A 83 -21.19 8.47 -30.70
N ILE A 84 -20.71 7.39 -31.35
CA ILE A 84 -19.99 6.31 -30.70
C ILE A 84 -18.69 6.80 -30.08
N ASP A 85 -17.90 7.61 -30.80
CA ASP A 85 -16.65 8.17 -30.27
C ASP A 85 -16.90 9.01 -29.01
N ARG A 86 -17.95 9.83 -29.00
CA ARG A 86 -18.31 10.57 -27.79
C ARG A 86 -18.75 9.67 -26.64
N GLN A 87 -19.49 8.59 -26.93
CA GLN A 87 -19.91 7.65 -25.91
C GLN A 87 -18.73 6.86 -25.35
N MET A 88 -17.73 6.50 -26.18
CA MET A 88 -16.50 5.87 -25.73
C MET A 88 -15.70 6.78 -24.80
N GLY A 89 -15.55 8.06 -25.10
CA GLY A 89 -14.89 9.04 -24.23
C GLY A 89 -15.58 9.17 -22.87
N PHE A 90 -16.93 9.18 -22.84
CA PHE A 90 -17.67 9.20 -21.57
C PHE A 90 -17.54 7.87 -20.80
N ALA A 91 -17.49 6.74 -21.50
CA ALA A 91 -17.30 5.44 -20.86
C ALA A 91 -15.90 5.30 -20.26
N GLU A 92 -14.87 5.82 -20.93
CA GLU A 92 -13.50 5.85 -20.43
C GLU A 92 -13.37 6.71 -19.16
N THR A 93 -13.86 7.95 -19.20
CA THR A 93 -13.85 8.81 -18.00
C THR A 93 -14.70 8.25 -16.85
N ALA A 94 -15.80 7.57 -17.16
CA ALA A 94 -16.61 6.91 -16.13
C ALA A 94 -15.90 5.68 -15.54
N ALA A 95 -15.15 4.93 -16.35
CA ALA A 95 -14.35 3.81 -15.89
C ALA A 95 -13.18 4.25 -15.00
N GLU A 96 -12.48 5.33 -15.38
CA GLU A 96 -11.43 5.93 -14.55
C GLU A 96 -11.99 6.41 -13.19
N ALA A 97 -13.09 7.16 -13.21
CA ALA A 97 -13.73 7.61 -11.98
C ALA A 97 -14.21 6.45 -11.09
N ALA A 98 -14.69 5.36 -11.68
CA ALA A 98 -15.06 4.15 -10.94
C ALA A 98 -13.84 3.44 -10.34
N ALA A 99 -12.72 3.39 -11.06
CA ALA A 99 -11.46 2.85 -10.57
C ALA A 99 -10.92 3.66 -9.39
N ASP A 100 -10.90 4.98 -9.49
CA ASP A 100 -10.47 5.88 -8.42
C ASP A 100 -11.38 5.76 -7.19
N SER A 101 -12.68 5.69 -7.40
CA SER A 101 -13.66 5.49 -6.32
C SER A 101 -13.47 4.15 -5.62
N SER A 102 -13.20 3.08 -6.36
CA SER A 102 -12.94 1.75 -5.78
C SER A 102 -11.65 1.72 -4.98
N HIS A 103 -10.59 2.38 -5.49
CA HIS A 103 -9.32 2.51 -4.77
C HIS A 103 -9.49 3.33 -3.48
N ALA A 104 -10.21 4.45 -3.53
CA ALA A 104 -10.51 5.24 -2.34
C ALA A 104 -11.33 4.44 -1.30
N ALA A 105 -12.33 3.67 -1.75
CA ALA A 105 -13.12 2.82 -0.87
C ALA A 105 -12.26 1.73 -0.20
N LEU A 106 -11.30 1.14 -0.93
CA LEU A 106 -10.37 0.14 -0.40
C LEU A 106 -9.42 0.76 0.64
N MET A 107 -8.90 1.96 0.38
CA MET A 107 -8.07 2.71 1.34
C MET A 107 -8.85 3.05 2.63
N ILE A 108 -10.11 3.47 2.49
CA ILE A 108 -10.98 3.74 3.65
C ILE A 108 -11.25 2.45 4.43
N ALA A 109 -11.56 1.35 3.76
CA ALA A 109 -11.79 0.06 4.41
C ALA A 109 -10.54 -0.43 5.16
N GLN A 110 -9.35 -0.31 4.57
CA GLN A 110 -8.09 -0.61 5.23
C GLN A 110 -7.85 0.31 6.44
N GLY A 111 -8.11 1.61 6.29
CA GLY A 111 -8.01 2.57 7.40
C GLY A 111 -8.94 2.23 8.57
N ILE A 112 -10.17 1.81 8.30
CA ILE A 112 -11.11 1.35 9.34
C ILE A 112 -10.60 0.09 10.02
N LEU A 113 -10.14 -0.92 9.28
CA LEU A 113 -9.58 -2.14 9.84
C LEU A 113 -8.37 -1.84 10.75
N HIS A 114 -7.49 -0.93 10.35
CA HIS A 114 -6.37 -0.52 11.20
C HIS A 114 -6.80 0.28 12.43
N ALA A 115 -7.85 1.08 12.33
CA ALA A 115 -8.37 1.86 13.46
C ALA A 115 -9.14 1.00 14.48
N GLU A 116 -9.69 -0.12 14.05
CA GLU A 116 -10.49 -1.02 14.90
C GLU A 116 -9.66 -2.11 15.59
N ARG A 117 -8.39 -2.33 15.15
CA ARG A 117 -7.53 -3.35 15.74
C ARG A 117 -7.26 -3.14 17.23
N SER A 118 -6.82 -4.20 17.91
CA SER A 118 -6.28 -4.11 19.26
C SER A 118 -4.99 -3.28 19.27
N TRP A 119 -4.82 -2.47 20.29
CA TRP A 119 -3.66 -1.58 20.46
C TRP A 119 -3.23 -1.53 21.91
N ILE A 120 -2.08 -2.11 22.22
CA ILE A 120 -1.55 -2.09 23.59
C ILE A 120 -0.69 -0.86 23.80
N LEU A 121 -1.11 -0.01 24.73
CA LEU A 121 -0.37 1.15 25.18
C LEU A 121 0.23 0.87 26.56
N ILE A 122 1.49 1.27 26.74
CA ILE A 122 2.15 1.18 28.03
C ILE A 122 1.98 2.49 28.79
N SER A 123 1.58 2.40 30.04
CA SER A 123 1.50 3.51 31.00
C SER A 123 2.20 3.15 32.30
N VAL A 124 2.56 4.18 33.03
CA VAL A 124 3.14 4.05 34.38
C VAL A 124 2.15 4.59 35.38
N GLU A 125 1.78 3.76 36.34
CA GLU A 125 0.85 4.13 37.39
C GLU A 125 1.51 3.99 38.76
N PRO A 126 1.28 4.93 39.71
CA PRO A 126 1.72 4.79 41.08
C PRO A 126 0.99 3.60 41.71
N SER A 127 1.70 2.79 42.49
CA SER A 127 1.10 1.68 43.20
C SER A 127 0.22 2.19 44.37
N PRO A 128 -1.05 1.79 44.44
CA PRO A 128 -1.92 2.26 45.52
C PRO A 128 -1.57 1.63 46.89
N SER A 129 -0.79 0.55 46.89
CA SER A 129 -0.49 -0.22 48.09
C SER A 129 0.87 0.06 48.74
N ALA A 130 1.75 0.81 48.04
CA ALA A 130 3.08 1.07 48.57
C ALA A 130 3.63 2.42 48.06
N GLU A 131 4.14 3.20 48.99
CA GLU A 131 4.80 4.49 48.67
C GLU A 131 6.07 4.27 47.86
N ASN A 132 6.32 5.16 46.87
CA ASN A 132 7.47 5.08 45.95
C ASN A 132 7.57 3.77 45.15
N CYS A 133 6.41 3.13 44.90
CA CYS A 133 6.28 2.00 44.00
C CYS A 133 5.43 2.39 42.80
N PHE A 134 5.82 1.88 41.66
CA PHE A 134 5.17 2.11 40.37
C PHE A 134 4.87 0.78 39.70
N THR A 135 3.83 0.75 38.92
CA THR A 135 3.50 -0.42 38.12
C THR A 135 3.43 0.00 36.65
N ILE A 136 4.16 -0.72 35.81
CA ILE A 136 4.06 -0.58 34.37
C ILE A 136 2.84 -1.37 33.93
N MET A 137 1.89 -0.69 33.34
CA MET A 137 0.61 -1.24 32.90
C MET A 137 0.57 -1.36 31.39
N ALA A 138 0.05 -2.47 30.89
CA ALA A 138 -0.33 -2.66 29.50
C ALA A 138 -1.84 -2.49 29.39
N THR A 139 -2.29 -1.51 28.64
CA THR A 139 -3.71 -1.16 28.47
C THR A 139 -4.12 -1.35 27.03
N ASN A 140 -5.19 -2.09 26.78
CA ASN A 140 -5.77 -2.18 25.44
C ASN A 140 -6.56 -0.91 25.12
N ARG A 141 -5.99 -0.04 24.28
CA ARG A 141 -6.63 1.18 23.77
C ARG A 141 -7.30 0.98 22.43
N GLY A 142 -7.17 -0.22 21.84
CA GLY A 142 -7.88 -0.61 20.63
C GLY A 142 -9.36 -0.85 20.86
N ARG A 143 -10.05 -1.20 19.79
CA ARG A 143 -11.49 -1.51 19.81
C ARG A 143 -11.80 -3.00 19.87
N THR A 144 -10.81 -3.84 19.56
CA THR A 144 -10.92 -5.30 19.56
C THR A 144 -10.19 -5.89 20.76
N PRO A 145 -10.59 -7.09 21.25
CA PRO A 145 -9.89 -7.77 22.32
C PRO A 145 -8.46 -8.17 21.92
N ALA A 146 -7.51 -7.96 22.83
CA ALA A 146 -6.11 -8.35 22.66
C ALA A 146 -5.78 -9.55 23.54
N LYS A 147 -5.12 -10.57 22.99
CA LYS A 147 -4.55 -11.68 23.76
C LYS A 147 -3.05 -11.44 23.93
N ILE A 148 -2.62 -11.13 25.14
CA ILE A 148 -1.20 -11.05 25.47
C ILE A 148 -0.62 -12.46 25.48
N ILE A 149 0.41 -12.68 24.68
CA ILE A 149 1.07 -13.99 24.52
C ILE A 149 2.34 -14.04 25.34
N GLU A 150 3.11 -12.94 25.33
CA GLU A 150 4.39 -12.86 26.03
C GLU A 150 4.59 -11.45 26.58
N THR A 151 5.21 -11.38 27.75
CA THR A 151 5.76 -10.13 28.29
C THR A 151 7.20 -10.38 28.73
N ALA A 152 8.11 -9.48 28.36
CA ALA A 152 9.47 -9.49 28.83
C ALA A 152 9.84 -8.11 29.34
N ALA A 153 10.59 -8.07 30.45
CA ALA A 153 11.06 -6.81 31.01
C ALA A 153 12.45 -7.00 31.61
N ARG A 154 13.32 -6.00 31.43
CA ARG A 154 14.68 -5.96 31.98
C ARG A 154 14.93 -4.61 32.64
N THR A 155 15.82 -4.62 33.60
CA THR A 155 16.30 -3.42 34.28
C THR A 155 17.82 -3.30 34.06
N ARG A 156 18.28 -2.10 33.72
CA ARG A 156 19.70 -1.82 33.50
C ARG A 156 20.08 -0.48 34.09
N ILE A 157 21.28 -0.41 34.67
CA ILE A 157 21.88 0.85 35.12
C ILE A 157 22.85 1.30 34.01
N ALA A 158 22.68 2.55 33.57
CA ALA A 158 23.53 3.19 32.57
C ALA A 158 23.71 4.66 32.89
N ILE A 159 24.75 5.29 32.37
CA ILE A 159 25.00 6.72 32.54
C ILE A 159 23.92 7.55 31.85
N ASP A 160 23.61 7.17 30.61
CA ASP A 160 22.57 7.80 29.77
C ASP A 160 21.95 6.80 28.79
N GLU A 161 21.06 7.29 27.93
CA GLU A 161 20.37 6.49 26.92
C GLU A 161 21.31 5.93 25.84
N GLN A 162 22.44 6.62 25.57
CA GLN A 162 23.41 6.19 24.54
C GLN A 162 24.23 4.98 25.00
N HIS A 163 24.27 4.73 26.31
CA HIS A 163 24.97 3.56 26.90
C HIS A 163 24.05 2.32 26.99
N LEU A 164 22.81 2.41 26.52
CA LEU A 164 21.99 1.23 26.32
C LEU A 164 22.44 0.49 25.05
N PRO A 165 22.28 -0.84 24.98
CA PRO A 165 22.53 -1.59 23.75
C PRO A 165 21.71 -1.05 22.59
N SER A 166 22.28 -0.97 21.39
CA SER A 166 21.54 -0.53 20.19
C SER A 166 20.35 -1.42 19.85
N ILE A 167 20.41 -2.68 20.25
CA ILE A 167 19.29 -3.63 20.14
C ILE A 167 18.87 -4.03 21.55
N PRO A 168 17.57 -3.87 21.90
CA PRO A 168 17.08 -4.26 23.22
C PRO A 168 17.27 -5.76 23.48
N GLU A 169 18.04 -6.08 24.52
CA GLU A 169 18.23 -7.45 24.97
C GLU A 169 17.23 -7.76 26.10
N TYR A 170 16.21 -8.55 25.83
CA TYR A 170 15.17 -8.84 26.81
C TYR A 170 15.50 -10.00 27.78
N GLY A 171 16.71 -10.55 27.73
CA GLY A 171 17.21 -11.58 28.64
C GLY A 171 16.45 -12.92 28.52
N GLU A 172 17.20 -14.02 28.61
CA GLU A 172 16.61 -15.37 28.60
C GLU A 172 16.01 -15.78 29.95
N GLU A 173 16.12 -14.94 30.99
CA GLU A 173 15.92 -15.31 32.38
C GLU A 173 14.52 -15.81 32.74
N LYS A 174 13.52 -15.72 31.85
CA LYS A 174 12.16 -16.21 32.14
C LYS A 174 11.48 -16.99 31.03
N ARG A 175 12.18 -17.51 30.04
CA ARG A 175 11.59 -18.48 29.10
C ARG A 175 11.07 -19.76 29.76
N GLY A 176 11.34 -19.95 31.03
CA GLY A 176 10.91 -21.15 31.78
C GLY A 176 9.66 -20.97 32.65
N VAL A 177 9.15 -19.76 32.82
CA VAL A 177 7.88 -19.58 33.54
C VAL A 177 6.76 -19.57 32.49
N PRO A 178 5.85 -20.57 32.53
CA PRO A 178 4.73 -20.58 31.61
C PRO A 178 3.89 -19.31 31.83
N PHE A 179 3.95 -18.41 30.85
CA PHE A 179 3.08 -17.24 30.84
C PHE A 179 1.65 -17.71 30.52
N THR A 180 0.74 -17.47 31.44
CA THR A 180 -0.68 -17.72 31.15
C THR A 180 -1.19 -16.58 30.28
N PRO A 181 -1.61 -16.83 29.03
CA PRO A 181 -2.11 -15.79 28.15
C PRO A 181 -3.28 -15.05 28.82
N ILE A 182 -3.22 -13.72 28.78
CA ILE A 182 -4.24 -12.83 29.33
C ILE A 182 -4.99 -12.19 28.16
N ILE A 183 -6.32 -12.19 28.25
CA ILE A 183 -7.17 -11.47 27.30
C ILE A 183 -7.53 -10.12 27.91
N LEU A 184 -7.28 -9.05 27.20
CA LEU A 184 -7.67 -7.69 27.54
C LEU A 184 -8.78 -7.22 26.62
N LEU A 185 -9.94 -6.92 27.16
CA LEU A 185 -11.00 -6.22 26.45
C LEU A 185 -10.61 -4.76 26.20
N PRO A 186 -11.27 -4.06 25.28
CA PRO A 186 -11.07 -2.62 25.07
C PRO A 186 -11.17 -1.83 26.38
N GLY A 187 -10.13 -1.08 26.71
CA GLY A 187 -10.03 -0.28 27.94
C GLY A 187 -9.50 -1.05 29.17
N GLU A 188 -9.35 -2.36 29.11
CA GLU A 188 -8.77 -3.13 30.22
C GLU A 188 -7.25 -3.03 30.26
N SER A 189 -6.70 -3.15 31.47
CA SER A 189 -5.27 -3.06 31.76
C SER A 189 -4.79 -4.27 32.56
N THR A 190 -3.52 -4.63 32.35
CA THR A 190 -2.82 -5.62 33.18
C THR A 190 -1.46 -5.11 33.60
N ALA A 191 -1.00 -5.54 34.78
CA ALA A 191 0.32 -5.19 35.27
C ALA A 191 1.39 -6.01 34.53
N VAL A 192 2.36 -5.33 33.95
CA VAL A 192 3.52 -5.95 33.27
C VAL A 192 4.69 -6.10 34.23
N LYS A 193 5.04 -5.00 34.91
CA LYS A 193 6.21 -4.97 35.81
C LYS A 193 5.99 -3.98 36.95
N PRO A 194 5.98 -4.43 38.22
CA PRO A 194 6.12 -3.55 39.35
C PRO A 194 7.58 -3.12 39.51
N PHE A 195 7.80 -1.93 40.05
CA PHE A 195 9.10 -1.41 40.40
C PHE A 195 9.02 -0.45 41.57
N CYS A 196 9.82 -0.70 42.60
CA CYS A 196 9.84 0.07 43.82
C CYS A 196 11.23 0.70 44.06
N ARG A 197 11.29 1.67 44.95
CA ARG A 197 12.56 2.24 45.42
C ARG A 197 13.46 1.19 46.05
N SER A 198 12.90 0.20 46.76
CA SER A 198 13.64 -0.96 47.28
C SER A 198 14.33 -1.76 46.18
N ASP A 199 13.69 -1.92 45.03
CA ASP A 199 14.27 -2.65 43.90
C ASP A 199 15.43 -1.88 43.29
N ALA A 200 15.32 -0.54 43.23
CA ALA A 200 16.41 0.33 42.79
C ALA A 200 17.66 0.17 43.68
N LYS A 201 17.47 0.08 45.01
CA LYS A 201 18.56 -0.18 45.95
C LYS A 201 19.10 -1.58 45.80
N GLY A 202 18.26 -2.58 45.60
CA GLY A 202 18.63 -3.99 45.41
C GLY A 202 19.41 -4.27 44.11
N LEU A 203 19.30 -3.40 43.10
CA LEU A 203 20.05 -3.50 41.85
C LEU A 203 21.50 -2.98 41.96
N CYS A 204 21.81 -2.25 43.04
CA CYS A 204 23.13 -1.68 43.23
C CYS A 204 24.02 -2.64 44.01
N ASP A 205 25.21 -2.93 43.47
CA ASP A 205 26.21 -3.79 44.10
C ASP A 205 26.86 -3.13 45.33
N SER A 206 26.73 -1.81 45.45
CA SER A 206 27.32 -1.01 46.53
C SER A 206 26.48 0.24 46.85
N GLU A 207 26.63 0.74 48.07
CA GLU A 207 26.02 2.00 48.50
C GLU A 207 26.54 3.20 47.71
N GLU A 208 27.78 3.13 47.22
CA GLU A 208 28.38 4.15 46.38
C GLU A 208 27.69 4.24 45.01
N ARG A 209 27.36 3.09 44.41
CA ARG A 209 26.59 3.05 43.15
C ARG A 209 25.19 3.57 43.32
N TYR A 210 24.54 3.26 44.45
CA TYR A 210 23.23 3.81 44.75
C TYR A 210 23.30 5.34 44.89
N ARG A 211 24.37 5.89 45.51
CA ARG A 211 24.59 7.34 45.60
C ARG A 211 24.73 7.99 44.22
N ARG A 212 25.44 7.34 43.27
CA ARG A 212 25.51 7.85 41.89
C ARG A 212 24.16 7.94 41.20
N ILE A 213 23.24 7.05 41.54
CA ILE A 213 21.85 7.12 41.07
C ILE A 213 21.13 8.31 41.74
N GLU A 214 21.34 8.51 43.02
CA GLU A 214 20.77 9.66 43.77
C GLU A 214 21.31 11.01 43.26
N THR A 215 22.53 11.06 42.77
CA THR A 215 23.17 12.25 42.19
C THR A 215 22.95 12.38 40.68
N TRP A 216 22.22 11.48 40.07
CA TRP A 216 21.91 11.45 38.65
C TRP A 216 23.12 11.21 37.72
N GLU A 217 24.25 10.74 38.26
CA GLU A 217 25.40 10.31 37.49
C GLU A 217 25.15 8.99 36.74
N GLU A 218 24.36 8.14 37.36
CA GLU A 218 23.84 6.90 36.72
C GLU A 218 22.32 6.89 36.77
N LYS A 219 21.69 6.27 35.80
CA LYS A 219 20.23 6.16 35.66
C LYS A 219 19.80 4.71 35.62
N ILE A 220 18.63 4.41 36.16
CA ILE A 220 18.02 3.10 36.07
C ILE A 220 16.99 3.14 34.93
N PHE A 221 17.26 2.32 33.90
CA PHE A 221 16.33 2.10 32.80
C PHE A 221 15.60 0.79 32.99
N LEU A 222 14.28 0.85 32.88
CA LEU A 222 13.40 -0.31 32.80
C LEU A 222 12.88 -0.38 31.38
N TYR A 223 13.08 -1.48 30.71
CA TYR A 223 12.58 -1.66 29.35
C TYR A 223 12.04 -3.06 29.16
N GLY A 224 11.17 -3.19 28.20
CA GLY A 224 10.52 -4.46 27.95
C GLY A 224 9.70 -4.46 26.67
N LYS A 225 9.04 -5.59 26.45
CA LYS A 225 8.12 -5.78 25.35
C LYS A 225 6.86 -6.51 25.77
N VAL A 226 5.79 -6.25 25.07
CA VAL A 226 4.52 -6.98 25.16
C VAL A 226 4.19 -7.48 23.77
N ILE A 227 4.09 -8.80 23.62
CA ILE A 227 3.66 -9.44 22.37
C ILE A 227 2.19 -9.84 22.56
N TYR A 228 1.36 -9.43 21.61
CA TYR A 228 -0.07 -9.67 21.68
C TYR A 228 -0.65 -9.97 20.30
N GLN A 229 -1.77 -10.63 20.30
CA GLN A 229 -2.53 -10.99 19.10
C GLN A 229 -3.94 -10.39 19.20
N ASP A 230 -4.39 -9.81 18.10
CA ASP A 230 -5.78 -9.40 17.95
C ASP A 230 -6.67 -10.64 17.80
N LEU A 231 -7.66 -10.81 18.68
CA LEU A 231 -8.55 -11.97 18.63
C LEU A 231 -9.54 -11.94 17.45
N THR A 232 -9.70 -10.79 16.81
CA THR A 232 -10.58 -10.65 15.64
C THR A 232 -9.82 -10.77 14.32
N ALA A 233 -8.48 -10.77 14.37
CA ALA A 233 -7.64 -10.95 13.20
C ALA A 233 -7.65 -12.43 12.74
N PRO A 234 -7.35 -12.71 11.48
CA PRO A 234 -7.18 -14.07 11.00
C PRO A 234 -6.19 -14.88 11.84
N ILE A 235 -6.41 -16.20 11.96
CA ILE A 235 -5.59 -17.09 12.81
C ILE A 235 -4.11 -17.06 12.43
N ASP A 236 -3.80 -16.83 11.16
CA ASP A 236 -2.43 -16.78 10.63
C ASP A 236 -1.82 -15.36 10.66
N SER A 237 -2.49 -14.39 11.30
CA SER A 237 -1.95 -13.03 11.42
C SER A 237 -0.73 -13.02 12.33
N GLU A 238 0.26 -12.20 11.96
CA GLU A 238 1.44 -11.97 12.78
C GLU A 238 1.03 -11.32 14.12
N ALA A 239 1.75 -11.70 15.19
CA ALA A 239 1.56 -11.07 16.48
C ALA A 239 2.10 -9.64 16.46
N ASN A 240 1.38 -8.73 17.09
CA ASN A 240 1.82 -7.36 17.28
C ASN A 240 2.77 -7.27 18.47
N GLU A 241 3.68 -6.30 18.43
CA GLU A 241 4.65 -6.06 19.49
C GLU A 241 4.63 -4.58 19.91
N THR A 242 4.61 -4.34 21.22
CA THR A 242 4.82 -3.03 21.81
C THR A 242 6.06 -3.07 22.69
N ASN A 243 7.07 -2.34 22.30
CA ASN A 243 8.30 -2.14 23.05
C ASN A 243 8.18 -0.85 23.88
N TRP A 244 8.76 -0.86 25.05
CA TRP A 244 8.70 0.28 25.96
C TRP A 244 10.00 0.43 26.77
N CYS A 245 10.34 1.67 27.09
CA CYS A 245 11.43 2.00 27.99
C CYS A 245 11.00 3.13 28.94
N CYS A 246 11.35 2.97 30.20
CA CYS A 246 11.12 3.96 31.23
C CYS A 246 12.43 4.25 31.97
N TRP A 247 12.58 5.47 32.42
CA TRP A 247 13.66 5.88 33.28
C TRP A 247 13.15 6.14 34.69
N TYR A 248 13.79 5.53 35.71
CA TYR A 248 13.50 5.79 37.12
C TYR A 248 14.16 7.09 37.58
N ILE A 249 13.32 8.01 38.02
CA ILE A 249 13.73 9.28 38.60
C ILE A 249 13.77 9.11 40.12
N HIS A 250 14.98 9.22 40.70
CA HIS A 250 15.15 9.22 42.12
C HIS A 250 14.89 10.61 42.66
N GLY A 251 13.95 10.76 43.60
CA GLY A 251 13.69 12.03 44.31
C GLY A 251 13.71 11.83 45.81
N ARG A 252 14.15 12.84 46.55
CA ARG A 252 14.19 12.79 48.02
C ARG A 252 12.78 12.61 48.62
N GLN A 253 11.78 13.23 48.03
CA GLN A 253 10.39 13.16 48.48
C GLN A 253 9.52 12.37 47.55
N ASN A 254 9.70 12.48 46.23
CA ASN A 254 8.92 11.81 45.23
C ASN A 254 9.84 11.14 44.22
N SER A 255 9.77 9.81 44.16
CA SER A 255 10.34 9.05 43.05
C SER A 255 9.35 9.01 41.89
N GLY A 256 9.83 8.74 40.68
CA GLY A 256 8.99 8.66 39.48
C GLY A 256 9.54 7.68 38.46
N LEU A 257 8.68 7.22 37.56
CA LEU A 257 9.05 6.56 36.33
C LEU A 257 8.53 7.41 35.17
N VAL A 258 9.40 7.70 34.22
CA VAL A 258 9.05 8.49 33.02
C VAL A 258 9.36 7.62 31.80
N ILE A 259 8.45 7.61 30.82
CA ILE A 259 8.69 6.99 29.53
C ILE A 259 9.82 7.76 28.85
N ALA A 260 10.91 7.07 28.53
CA ALA A 260 12.13 7.63 27.95
C ALA A 260 12.93 6.51 27.27
N GLY A 261 14.04 6.88 26.63
CA GLY A 261 14.95 5.93 25.98
C GLY A 261 14.97 6.09 24.47
N PRO A 262 15.90 5.40 23.79
CA PRO A 262 16.03 5.43 22.34
C PRO A 262 14.76 4.99 21.64
N GLN A 263 14.58 5.42 20.38
CA GLN A 263 13.39 5.11 19.60
C GLN A 263 13.21 3.59 19.40
N GLU A 264 14.29 2.85 19.27
CA GLU A 264 14.30 1.38 19.11
C GLU A 264 13.69 0.65 20.32
N TYR A 265 13.66 1.31 21.47
CA TYR A 265 13.08 0.81 22.72
C TYR A 265 11.60 1.20 22.89
N ASN A 266 11.07 2.07 22.04
CA ASN A 266 9.70 2.60 22.12
C ASN A 266 9.00 2.46 20.76
N THR A 267 8.84 1.24 20.31
CA THR A 267 8.23 0.90 19.01
C THR A 267 6.88 0.21 19.18
N HIS A 268 6.02 0.36 18.20
CA HIS A 268 4.73 -0.30 18.11
C HIS A 268 4.56 -0.85 16.68
N THR A 269 4.10 -2.08 16.56
CA THR A 269 3.79 -2.72 15.27
C THR A 269 2.29 -2.90 15.07
#